data_173642d89570dced059fda62dc51282d
#
_entry.id   173642d89570dced059fda62dc51282d
#
_cell.length_a   1.000
_cell.length_b   1.000
_cell.length_c   1.000
_cell.angle_alpha   90.00
_cell.angle_beta   90.00
_cell.angle_gamma   90.00
#
_symmetry.space_group_name_H-M   'P 1'
#
loop_
_entity.id
_entity.type
_entity.pdbx_description
1 polymer ?
#
loop_
_entity_poly.entity_id
_entity_poly.type
_entity_poly.pdbx_seq_one_letter_code
_entity_poly.pdbx_strand_id
1 'polypeptide(L)'
;YQVTIQDVRLFPQGCSAIAVHPELIRGEPSVLLMDVGGWTVDLMRLDNGIPNASTCRSLELGMIRCIDEAKEQVRRETGLSVTDAQVERVLAGQSCSMDENARTIIQKQGRIYTEALLSAAMEAGFD
;
A
#
# COMPACT_ATOMS: atom_id res chain seq x y z
N TYR A 1 5.54 20.51 14.12
CA TYR A 1 4.83 20.38 12.86
C TYR A 1 4.35 18.94 12.68
N GLN A 2 3.05 18.77 12.68
CA GLN A 2 2.45 17.46 12.53
C GLN A 2 1.60 17.40 11.27
N VAL A 3 1.71 16.31 10.54
CA VAL A 3 0.83 15.98 9.41
C VAL A 3 -0.12 14.90 9.88
N THR A 4 -1.42 15.14 9.77
CA THR A 4 -2.44 14.15 10.07
C THR A 4 -2.81 13.45 8.77
N ILE A 5 -2.66 12.14 8.74
CA ILE A 5 -3.06 11.34 7.58
C ILE A 5 -4.55 11.02 7.74
N GLN A 6 -5.38 11.61 6.89
CA GLN A 6 -6.84 11.44 6.95
C GLN A 6 -7.35 10.34 6.03
N ASP A 7 -6.65 10.10 4.93
CA ASP A 7 -7.06 9.11 3.95
C ASP A 7 -5.82 8.53 3.26
N VAL A 8 -5.88 7.26 2.92
CA VAL A 8 -4.82 6.58 2.18
C VAL A 8 -5.44 5.90 0.98
N ARG A 9 -4.91 6.20 -0.21
CA ARG A 9 -5.35 5.57 -1.45
C ARG A 9 -4.14 5.00 -2.17
N LEU A 10 -4.27 3.75 -2.62
CA LEU A 10 -3.21 3.06 -3.34
C LEU A 10 -3.55 3.04 -4.83
N PHE A 11 -2.58 3.45 -5.66
CA PHE A 11 -2.74 3.48 -7.11
C PHE A 11 -1.74 2.54 -7.76
N PRO A 12 -2.12 1.84 -8.83
CA PRO A 12 -1.20 0.93 -9.53
C PRO A 12 0.00 1.65 -10.15
N GLN A 13 -0.16 2.92 -10.52
CA GLN A 13 0.87 3.70 -11.21
C GLN A 13 0.91 5.15 -10.69
N GLY A 14 1.07 5.30 -9.41
CA GLY A 14 1.38 6.54 -8.70
C GLY A 14 0.98 7.85 -9.37
N CYS A 15 1.96 8.59 -9.83
CA CYS A 15 1.75 9.93 -10.39
C CYS A 15 0.81 9.97 -11.59
N SER A 16 0.77 8.91 -12.42
CA SER A 16 -0.11 8.88 -13.57
C SER A 16 -1.58 8.82 -13.18
N ALA A 17 -1.90 8.18 -12.05
CA ALA A 17 -3.26 8.16 -11.53
C ALA A 17 -3.73 9.56 -11.13
N ILE A 18 -2.85 10.37 -10.55
CA ILE A 18 -3.17 11.75 -10.19
C ILE A 18 -3.39 12.62 -11.44
N ALA A 19 -2.59 12.40 -12.49
CA ALA A 19 -2.75 13.12 -13.75
C ALA A 19 -4.10 12.85 -14.42
N VAL A 20 -4.61 11.62 -14.28
CA VAL A 20 -5.92 11.22 -14.83
C VAL A 20 -7.08 11.64 -13.92
N HIS A 21 -6.83 11.68 -12.61
CA HIS A 21 -7.86 11.97 -11.60
C HIS A 21 -7.45 13.13 -10.69
N PRO A 22 -7.31 14.35 -11.25
CA PRO A 22 -6.90 15.50 -10.42
C PRO A 22 -7.90 15.83 -9.32
N GLU A 23 -9.15 15.40 -9.45
CA GLU A 23 -10.17 15.59 -8.44
C GLU A 23 -9.86 14.91 -7.11
N LEU A 24 -8.98 13.89 -7.12
CA LEU A 24 -8.60 13.17 -5.91
C LEU A 24 -7.81 14.02 -4.93
N ILE A 25 -7.13 15.05 -5.43
CA ILE A 25 -6.27 15.93 -4.61
C ILE A 25 -6.81 17.35 -4.52
N ARG A 26 -7.93 17.63 -5.17
CA ARG A 26 -8.50 18.98 -5.19
C ARG A 26 -8.94 19.39 -3.80
N GLY A 27 -8.52 20.58 -3.38
CA GLY A 27 -8.90 21.13 -2.08
C GLY A 27 -8.06 20.64 -0.91
N GLU A 28 -7.17 19.67 -1.13
CA GLU A 28 -6.30 19.16 -0.08
C GLU A 28 -4.98 19.93 -0.06
N PRO A 29 -4.60 20.53 1.09
CA PRO A 29 -3.35 21.31 1.16
C PRO A 29 -2.11 20.44 1.06
N SER A 30 -2.19 19.21 1.56
CA SER A 30 -1.04 18.30 1.55
C SER A 30 -1.52 16.87 1.36
N VAL A 31 -0.92 16.17 0.40
CA VAL A 31 -1.26 14.78 0.08
C VAL A 31 0.02 13.98 0.00
N LEU A 32 0.02 12.83 0.66
CA LEU A 32 1.11 11.87 0.51
C LEU A 32 0.74 10.90 -0.62
N LEU A 33 1.56 10.88 -1.66
CA LEU A 33 1.42 9.93 -2.75
C LEU A 33 2.34 8.75 -2.49
N MET A 34 1.77 7.55 -2.51
CA MET A 34 2.51 6.32 -2.26
C MET A 34 2.31 5.39 -3.46
N ASP A 35 3.40 5.14 -4.18
CA ASP A 35 3.40 4.25 -5.34
C ASP A 35 3.99 2.91 -4.92
N VAL A 36 3.13 1.89 -4.79
CA VAL A 36 3.52 0.58 -4.29
C VAL A 36 3.87 -0.32 -5.47
N GLY A 37 5.16 -0.56 -5.67
CA GLY A 37 5.65 -1.51 -6.67
C GLY A 37 5.87 -2.89 -6.07
N GLY A 38 6.43 -3.79 -6.88
CA GLY A 38 6.75 -5.15 -6.43
C GLY A 38 7.87 -5.18 -5.40
N TRP A 39 8.93 -4.43 -5.64
CA TRP A 39 10.12 -4.42 -4.78
C TRP A 39 10.23 -3.20 -3.91
N THR A 40 9.79 -2.03 -4.40
CA THR A 40 9.94 -0.76 -3.69
C THR A 40 8.62 -0.03 -3.60
N VAL A 41 8.56 0.88 -2.65
CA VAL A 41 7.47 1.85 -2.51
C VAL A 41 8.09 3.23 -2.65
N ASP A 42 7.56 4.02 -3.57
CA ASP A 42 8.00 5.39 -3.77
C ASP A 42 7.02 6.35 -3.10
N LEU A 43 7.56 7.26 -2.31
CA LEU A 43 6.79 8.24 -1.55
C LEU A 43 7.11 9.64 -2.06
N MET A 44 6.07 10.47 -2.16
CA MET A 44 6.23 11.88 -2.50
C MET A 44 5.06 12.67 -1.92
N ARG A 45 5.34 13.88 -1.43
CA ARG A 45 4.30 14.78 -0.96
C ARG A 45 3.90 15.75 -2.06
N LEU A 46 2.60 15.97 -2.19
CA LEU A 46 2.03 17.01 -3.03
C LEU A 46 1.58 18.15 -2.12
N ASP A 47 2.11 19.34 -2.36
CA ASP A 47 1.73 20.54 -1.61
C ASP A 47 0.84 21.41 -2.49
N ASN A 48 -0.42 21.56 -2.12
CA ASN A 48 -1.44 22.27 -2.92
C ASN A 48 -1.53 21.73 -4.35
N GLY A 49 -1.43 20.40 -4.49
CA GLY A 49 -1.50 19.73 -5.79
C GLY A 49 -0.20 19.75 -6.57
N ILE A 50 0.86 20.34 -6.05
CA ILE A 50 2.15 20.44 -6.74
C ILE A 50 3.14 19.45 -6.13
N PRO A 51 3.74 18.55 -6.94
CA PRO A 51 4.72 17.60 -6.42
C PRO A 51 5.93 18.30 -5.81
N ASN A 52 6.30 17.90 -4.61
CA ASN A 52 7.49 18.41 -3.93
C ASN A 52 8.61 17.39 -4.08
N ALA A 53 9.49 17.60 -5.06
CA ALA A 53 10.55 16.65 -5.39
C ALA A 53 11.53 16.40 -4.23
N SER A 54 11.71 17.37 -3.35
CA SER A 54 12.61 17.21 -2.20
C SER A 54 12.10 16.19 -1.18
N THR A 55 10.84 15.80 -1.25
CA THR A 55 10.24 14.83 -0.36
C THR A 55 10.26 13.40 -0.90
N CYS A 56 10.75 13.19 -2.13
CA CYS A 56 10.77 11.86 -2.73
C CYS A 56 11.64 10.90 -1.93
N ARG A 57 11.09 9.72 -1.65
CA ARG A 57 11.79 8.62 -0.96
C ARG A 57 11.43 7.31 -1.62
N SER A 58 12.37 6.38 -1.61
CA SER A 58 12.15 5.01 -2.11
C SER A 58 12.45 4.05 -0.97
N LEU A 59 11.48 3.19 -0.66
CA LEU A 59 11.60 2.23 0.45
C LEU A 59 11.55 0.80 -0.10
N GLU A 60 12.34 -0.10 0.48
CA GLU A 60 12.36 -1.52 0.11
C GLU A 60 11.24 -2.29 0.81
N LEU A 61 10.01 -1.85 0.62
CA LEU A 61 8.81 -2.43 1.24
C LEU A 61 7.75 -2.76 0.19
N GLY A 62 8.18 -3.25 -0.98
CA GLY A 62 7.26 -3.54 -2.07
C GLY A 62 6.29 -4.68 -1.77
N MET A 63 5.30 -4.81 -2.62
CA MET A 63 4.19 -5.76 -2.46
C MET A 63 4.64 -7.22 -2.41
N ILE A 64 5.78 -7.56 -3.00
CA ILE A 64 6.30 -8.92 -2.99
C ILE A 64 6.50 -9.43 -1.56
N ARG A 65 6.98 -8.57 -0.66
CA ARG A 65 7.16 -8.96 0.75
C ARG A 65 5.83 -9.29 1.41
N CYS A 66 4.80 -8.49 1.14
CA CYS A 66 3.47 -8.74 1.69
C CYS A 66 2.90 -10.07 1.18
N ILE A 67 3.03 -10.32 -0.13
CA ILE A 67 2.54 -11.54 -0.75
C ILE A 67 3.25 -12.77 -0.16
N ASP A 68 4.57 -12.72 -0.05
CA ASP A 68 5.36 -13.84 0.49
C ASP A 68 5.01 -14.12 1.94
N GLU A 69 4.88 -13.08 2.77
CA GLU A 69 4.47 -13.24 4.16
C GLU A 69 3.06 -13.82 4.29
N ALA A 70 2.13 -13.35 3.46
CA ALA A 70 0.77 -13.87 3.47
C ALA A 70 0.74 -15.37 3.10
N LYS A 71 1.47 -15.75 2.08
CA LYS A 71 1.57 -17.16 1.66
C LYS A 71 2.15 -18.02 2.78
N GLU A 72 3.21 -17.54 3.43
CA GLU A 72 3.86 -18.27 4.52
C GLU A 72 2.93 -18.42 5.73
N GLN A 73 2.21 -17.38 6.10
CA GLN A 73 1.27 -17.45 7.22
C GLN A 73 0.11 -18.40 6.94
N VAL A 74 -0.42 -18.38 5.72
CA VAL A 74 -1.48 -19.32 5.34
C VAL A 74 -0.98 -20.75 5.46
N ARG A 75 0.23 -21.03 5.00
CA ARG A 75 0.81 -22.36 5.09
C ARG A 75 1.00 -22.81 6.52
N ARG A 76 1.50 -21.93 7.40
CA ARG A 76 1.74 -22.25 8.82
C ARG A 76 0.46 -22.51 9.58
N GLU A 77 -0.58 -21.71 9.34
CA GLU A 77 -1.79 -21.77 10.15
C GLU A 77 -2.82 -22.76 9.61
N THR A 78 -2.85 -23.02 8.31
CA THR A 78 -3.86 -23.88 7.69
C THR A 78 -3.28 -25.09 6.96
N GLY A 79 -1.98 -25.09 6.68
CA GLY A 79 -1.36 -26.12 5.84
C GLY A 79 -1.66 -25.99 4.36
N LEU A 80 -2.43 -24.99 3.97
CA LEU A 80 -2.81 -24.77 2.57
C LEU A 80 -1.77 -23.94 1.84
N SER A 81 -1.67 -24.15 0.52
CA SER A 81 -0.84 -23.33 -0.36
C SER A 81 -1.74 -22.44 -1.20
N VAL A 82 -1.42 -21.15 -1.26
CA VAL A 82 -2.14 -20.19 -2.11
C VAL A 82 -1.17 -19.61 -3.14
N THR A 83 -1.70 -19.18 -4.27
CA THR A 83 -0.90 -18.56 -5.33
C THR A 83 -0.78 -17.06 -5.12
N ASP A 84 0.22 -16.45 -5.77
CA ASP A 84 0.37 -14.99 -5.75
C ASP A 84 -0.90 -14.30 -6.26
N ALA A 85 -1.50 -14.83 -7.34
CA ALA A 85 -2.71 -14.26 -7.92
C ALA A 85 -3.89 -14.29 -6.93
N GLN A 86 -4.01 -15.36 -6.15
CA GLN A 86 -5.06 -15.46 -5.13
C GLN A 86 -4.85 -14.43 -4.01
N VAL A 87 -3.61 -14.28 -3.57
CA VAL A 87 -3.27 -13.28 -2.55
C VAL A 87 -3.57 -11.87 -3.07
N GLU A 88 -3.17 -11.56 -4.28
CA GLU A 88 -3.40 -10.26 -4.89
C GLU A 88 -4.89 -9.93 -4.99
N ARG A 89 -5.71 -10.90 -5.37
CA ARG A 89 -7.16 -10.71 -5.46
C ARG A 89 -7.78 -10.38 -4.10
N VAL A 90 -7.39 -11.11 -3.07
CA VAL A 90 -7.89 -10.86 -1.71
C VAL A 90 -7.46 -9.48 -1.22
N LEU A 91 -6.20 -9.12 -1.44
CA LEU A 91 -5.69 -7.80 -1.04
C LEU A 91 -6.38 -6.66 -1.79
N ALA A 92 -6.79 -6.90 -3.03
CA ALA A 92 -7.52 -5.91 -3.84
C ALA A 92 -9.01 -5.85 -3.52
N GLY A 93 -9.51 -6.70 -2.62
CA GLY A 93 -10.93 -6.76 -2.29
C GLY A 93 -11.78 -7.44 -3.35
N GLN A 94 -11.16 -8.18 -4.27
CA GLN A 94 -11.87 -8.89 -5.33
C GLN A 94 -12.35 -10.26 -4.86
N SER A 95 -13.38 -10.77 -5.52
CA SER A 95 -13.89 -12.11 -5.25
C SER A 95 -12.86 -13.16 -5.61
N CYS A 96 -12.66 -14.11 -4.72
CA CYS A 96 -11.76 -15.23 -4.94
C CYS A 96 -12.32 -16.44 -4.18
N SER A 97 -12.43 -17.57 -4.87
CA SER A 97 -12.86 -18.82 -4.23
C SER A 97 -11.68 -19.33 -3.39
N MET A 98 -11.82 -19.26 -2.08
CA MET A 98 -10.75 -19.57 -1.15
C MET A 98 -11.32 -19.95 0.20
N ASP A 99 -10.58 -20.77 0.94
CA ASP A 99 -10.90 -21.08 2.32
C ASP A 99 -11.02 -19.79 3.16
N GLU A 100 -12.05 -19.70 3.98
CA GLU A 100 -12.31 -18.50 4.79
C GLU A 100 -11.17 -18.18 5.76
N ASN A 101 -10.56 -19.20 6.36
CA ASN A 101 -9.43 -18.98 7.26
C ASN A 101 -8.24 -18.39 6.50
N ALA A 102 -7.94 -18.92 5.30
CA ALA A 102 -6.87 -18.41 4.47
C ALA A 102 -7.15 -16.96 4.07
N ARG A 103 -8.38 -16.63 3.67
CA ARG A 103 -8.78 -15.26 3.33
C ARG A 103 -8.55 -14.30 4.49
N THR A 104 -8.97 -14.68 5.69
CA THR A 104 -8.81 -13.86 6.89
C THR A 104 -7.34 -13.60 7.20
N ILE A 105 -6.49 -14.61 7.04
CA ILE A 105 -5.05 -14.47 7.26
C ILE A 105 -4.45 -13.47 6.26
N ILE A 106 -4.82 -13.58 4.99
CA ILE A 106 -4.32 -12.66 3.95
C ILE A 106 -4.77 -11.23 4.23
N GLN A 107 -6.03 -11.03 4.60
CA GLN A 107 -6.55 -9.70 4.93
C GLN A 107 -5.81 -9.10 6.12
N LYS A 108 -5.51 -9.90 7.13
CA LYS A 108 -4.74 -9.46 8.29
C LYS A 108 -3.34 -9.03 7.89
N GLN A 109 -2.68 -9.80 7.03
CA GLN A 109 -1.34 -9.46 6.53
C GLN A 109 -1.37 -8.18 5.71
N GLY A 110 -2.43 -7.95 4.95
CA GLY A 110 -2.62 -6.70 4.22
C GLY A 110 -2.70 -5.49 5.15
N ARG A 111 -3.40 -5.62 6.27
CA ARG A 111 -3.48 -4.56 7.28
C ARG A 111 -2.13 -4.32 7.93
N ILE A 112 -1.41 -5.38 8.30
CA ILE A 112 -0.07 -5.28 8.89
C ILE A 112 0.87 -4.57 7.91
N TYR A 113 0.81 -4.93 6.64
CA TYR A 113 1.62 -4.31 5.60
C TYR A 113 1.31 -2.82 5.45
N THR A 114 0.03 -2.45 5.42
CA THR A 114 -0.39 -1.05 5.33
C THR A 114 0.12 -0.25 6.53
N GLU A 115 0.02 -0.80 7.73
CA GLU A 115 0.54 -0.15 8.93
C GLU A 115 2.06 0.02 8.87
N ALA A 116 2.77 -0.98 8.35
CA ALA A 116 4.22 -0.91 8.17
C ALA A 116 4.60 0.19 7.17
N LEU A 117 3.84 0.33 6.08
CA LEU A 117 4.06 1.40 5.11
C LEU A 117 3.85 2.78 5.72
N LEU A 118 2.79 2.96 6.50
CA LEU A 118 2.50 4.23 7.16
C LEU A 118 3.58 4.57 8.19
N SER A 119 4.02 3.58 8.98
CA SER A 119 5.10 3.78 9.94
C SER A 119 6.41 4.17 9.26
N ALA A 120 6.75 3.50 8.16
CA ALA A 120 7.96 3.80 7.40
C ALA A 120 7.88 5.19 6.78
N ALA A 121 6.70 5.62 6.31
CA ALA A 121 6.50 6.96 5.80
C ALA A 121 6.73 8.01 6.89
N MET A 122 6.22 7.78 8.09
CA MET A 122 6.42 8.68 9.23
C MET A 122 7.90 8.77 9.61
N GLU A 123 8.61 7.64 9.64
CA GLU A 123 10.05 7.62 9.90
C GLU A 123 10.86 8.34 8.82
N ALA A 124 10.36 8.36 7.59
CA ALA A 124 11.00 9.07 6.48
C ALA A 124 10.70 10.58 6.48
N GLY A 125 9.93 11.08 7.44
CA GLY A 125 9.65 12.50 7.58
C GLY A 125 8.31 12.96 6.98
N PHE A 126 7.38 12.05 6.76
CA PHE A 126 6.04 12.37 6.26
C PHE A 126 4.99 12.44 7.38
N ASP A 127 5.42 12.64 8.58
CA ASP A 127 4.54 12.79 9.75
C ASP A 127 4.00 14.21 9.90
#